data_7b5e67e53122332a2a0a512fcab92adc
#
_entry.id   7b5e67e53122332a2a0a512fcab92adc
#
_cell.length_a   1.000
_cell.length_b   1.000
_cell.length_c   1.000
_cell.angle_alpha   90.00
_cell.angle_beta   90.00
_cell.angle_gamma   90.00
#
_symmetry.space_group_name_H-M   'P 1'
#
loop_
_entity.id
_entity.type
_entity.pdbx_description
1 polymer ?
#
loop_
_entity_poly.entity_id
_entity_poly.type
_entity_poly.pdbx_seq_one_letter_code
_entity_poly.pdbx_strand_id
1 'polypeptide(L)'
;RSMYPVFCVCATKDMGVRRLMEFLGNVVPFVDEMPQEHNTRGEEVKPDPNAPTSLYFFKTANEPHIGGVQYFKVMSGKVHEGDDLTNTDRGSKERIAQLFACAGANRIKVDELVAGDIGCTVKLKDVRTGNTLAGKDCEHRFNFVKYPNPKYIRAIKAENEADTEKMVAAIQKMSQEDPTWILEQSKELKQTLVKGQGEFHL
;
A
#
# COMPACT_ATOMS: atom_id res chain seq x y z
N ARG A 1 2.44 26.48 -7.72
CA ARG A 1 3.65 25.91 -8.39
C ARG A 1 3.79 26.62 -9.73
N SER A 2 4.91 27.34 -9.94
CA SER A 2 5.11 28.17 -11.14
C SER A 2 6.16 27.61 -12.12
N MET A 3 6.83 26.52 -11.73
CA MET A 3 7.91 25.94 -12.54
C MET A 3 7.89 24.42 -12.47
N TYR A 4 8.11 23.76 -13.61
CA TYR A 4 8.20 22.31 -13.76
C TYR A 4 9.53 21.98 -14.43
N PRO A 5 10.50 21.34 -13.74
CA PRO A 5 11.76 20.95 -14.34
C PRO A 5 11.55 19.78 -15.31
N VAL A 6 12.23 19.84 -16.46
CA VAL A 6 12.22 18.79 -17.48
C VAL A 6 13.64 18.29 -17.71
N PHE A 7 13.83 16.97 -17.65
CA PHE A 7 15.14 16.31 -17.85
C PHE A 7 15.07 15.34 -19.01
N CYS A 8 16.07 15.39 -19.88
CA CYS A 8 16.30 14.39 -20.91
C CYS A 8 17.23 13.31 -20.32
N VAL A 9 16.70 12.11 -20.13
CA VAL A 9 17.45 10.99 -19.57
C VAL A 9 17.25 9.71 -20.38
N CYS A 10 18.26 8.86 -20.38
CA CYS A 10 18.17 7.50 -20.92
C CYS A 10 18.76 6.52 -19.90
N ALA A 11 17.91 5.87 -19.11
CA ALA A 11 18.34 4.98 -18.04
C ALA A 11 19.14 3.77 -18.54
N THR A 12 18.75 3.20 -19.70
CA THR A 12 19.44 2.04 -20.31
C THR A 12 20.88 2.37 -20.79
N LYS A 13 21.17 3.65 -21.03
CA LYS A 13 22.49 4.15 -21.45
C LYS A 13 23.21 4.94 -20.37
N ASP A 14 22.62 5.00 -19.16
CA ASP A 14 23.11 5.82 -18.03
C ASP A 14 23.37 7.30 -18.38
N MET A 15 22.62 7.83 -19.37
CA MET A 15 22.75 9.21 -19.80
C MET A 15 21.82 10.12 -19.01
N GLY A 16 22.37 11.14 -18.34
CA GLY A 16 21.64 12.15 -17.59
C GLY A 16 21.10 11.69 -16.25
N VAL A 17 21.19 10.40 -15.89
CA VAL A 17 20.65 9.83 -14.65
C VAL A 17 21.28 10.48 -13.43
N ARG A 18 22.62 10.62 -13.40
CA ARG A 18 23.32 11.26 -12.30
C ARG A 18 22.82 12.70 -12.04
N ARG A 19 22.63 13.49 -13.09
CA ARG A 19 22.12 14.88 -12.94
C ARG A 19 20.70 14.91 -12.39
N LEU A 20 19.85 13.97 -12.80
CA LEU A 20 18.51 13.83 -12.24
C LEU A 20 18.57 13.48 -10.74
N MET A 21 19.44 12.54 -10.35
CA MET A 21 19.61 12.16 -8.95
C MET A 21 20.18 13.31 -8.09
N GLU A 22 21.16 14.05 -8.61
CA GLU A 22 21.71 15.25 -7.95
C GLU A 22 20.61 16.33 -7.77
N PHE A 23 19.77 16.53 -8.78
CA PHE A 23 18.64 17.46 -8.68
C PHE A 23 17.63 17.01 -7.62
N LEU A 24 17.24 15.73 -7.60
CA LEU A 24 16.32 15.19 -6.60
C LEU A 24 16.87 15.37 -5.19
N GLY A 25 18.17 15.06 -4.98
CA GLY A 25 18.82 15.22 -3.67
C GLY A 25 18.92 16.66 -3.17
N ASN A 26 18.98 17.64 -4.08
CA ASN A 26 19.15 19.05 -3.72
C ASN A 26 17.84 19.87 -3.67
N VAL A 27 16.77 19.40 -4.32
CA VAL A 27 15.58 20.22 -4.56
C VAL A 27 14.30 19.61 -3.99
N VAL A 28 14.26 18.27 -3.84
CA VAL A 28 13.09 17.62 -3.23
C VAL A 28 13.04 17.94 -1.74
N PRO A 29 11.91 18.45 -1.22
CA PRO A 29 11.79 18.80 0.19
C PRO A 29 11.87 17.57 1.09
N PHE A 30 12.34 17.76 2.31
CA PHE A 30 12.26 16.75 3.36
C PHE A 30 10.82 16.50 3.80
N VAL A 31 10.58 15.38 4.51
CA VAL A 31 9.24 14.97 4.92
C VAL A 31 8.55 15.98 5.84
N ASP A 32 9.32 16.69 6.66
CA ASP A 32 8.88 17.74 7.59
C ASP A 32 8.60 19.09 6.89
N GLU A 33 9.15 19.31 5.70
CA GLU A 33 8.89 20.48 4.87
C GLU A 33 7.65 20.31 3.96
N MET A 34 7.12 19.08 3.84
CA MET A 34 5.93 18.80 3.04
C MET A 34 4.66 19.20 3.80
N PRO A 35 3.56 19.53 3.07
CA PRO A 35 2.24 19.66 3.69
C PRO A 35 1.91 18.42 4.49
N GLN A 36 1.51 18.62 5.75
CA GLN A 36 1.24 17.52 6.66
C GLN A 36 -0.04 16.78 6.26
N GLU A 37 -0.06 15.50 6.54
CA GLU A 37 -1.23 14.66 6.30
C GLU A 37 -2.28 14.90 7.40
N HIS A 38 -3.55 14.70 7.05
CA HIS A 38 -4.66 14.84 7.99
C HIS A 38 -5.31 13.48 8.23
N ASN A 39 -5.62 13.21 9.50
CA ASN A 39 -6.39 12.02 9.85
C ASN A 39 -7.89 12.22 9.49
N THR A 40 -8.71 11.19 9.70
CA THR A 40 -10.15 11.23 9.41
C THR A 40 -10.93 12.26 10.24
N ARG A 41 -10.35 12.77 11.33
CA ARG A 41 -10.92 13.83 12.17
C ARG A 41 -10.53 15.23 11.68
N GLY A 42 -9.68 15.33 10.65
CA GLY A 42 -9.15 16.60 10.13
C GLY A 42 -7.98 17.16 10.94
N GLU A 43 -7.43 16.39 11.87
CA GLU A 43 -6.27 16.77 12.67
C GLU A 43 -5.00 16.55 11.86
N GLU A 44 -4.10 17.51 11.92
CA GLU A 44 -2.78 17.44 11.26
C GLU A 44 -1.88 16.43 11.98
N VAL A 45 -1.31 15.49 11.23
CA VAL A 45 -0.39 14.48 11.73
C VAL A 45 1.02 14.79 11.26
N LYS A 46 1.89 15.19 12.20
CA LYS A 46 3.28 15.51 11.92
C LYS A 46 4.14 14.25 11.94
N PRO A 47 5.16 14.17 11.07
CA PRO A 47 6.11 13.07 11.06
C PRO A 47 7.12 13.19 12.22
N ASP A 48 6.65 13.12 13.46
CA ASP A 48 7.46 13.19 14.67
C ASP A 48 7.80 11.78 15.15
N PRO A 49 9.08 11.39 15.21
CA PRO A 49 9.50 10.09 15.71
C PRO A 49 9.18 9.83 17.20
N ASN A 50 8.89 10.89 17.98
CA ASN A 50 8.56 10.76 19.38
C ASN A 50 7.04 10.73 19.66
N ALA A 51 6.23 10.91 18.62
CA ALA A 51 4.79 10.81 18.71
C ALA A 51 4.32 9.35 18.81
N PRO A 52 3.06 9.08 19.21
CA PRO A 52 2.47 7.75 19.13
C PRO A 52 2.52 7.17 17.72
N THR A 53 2.82 5.87 17.62
CA THR A 53 3.05 5.18 16.34
C THR A 53 1.78 5.06 15.52
N SER A 54 1.84 5.47 14.24
CA SER A 54 0.81 5.19 13.24
C SER A 54 1.44 4.83 11.89
N LEU A 55 0.91 3.78 11.25
CA LEU A 55 1.35 3.25 9.96
C LEU A 55 0.18 3.28 8.98
N TYR A 56 0.40 3.81 7.78
CA TYR A 56 -0.59 3.76 6.70
C TYR A 56 -0.16 2.78 5.62
N PHE A 57 -0.99 1.78 5.36
CA PHE A 57 -0.72 0.72 4.38
C PHE A 57 -1.24 1.13 3.01
N PHE A 58 -0.35 1.45 2.08
CA PHE A 58 -0.70 1.99 0.77
C PHE A 58 -0.63 0.98 -0.38
N LYS A 59 -0.03 -0.20 -0.15
CA LYS A 59 0.12 -1.23 -1.18
C LYS A 59 0.23 -2.61 -0.56
N THR A 60 -0.42 -3.59 -1.19
CA THR A 60 -0.23 -5.02 -0.95
C THR A 60 0.29 -5.66 -2.24
N ALA A 61 1.26 -6.57 -2.13
CA ALA A 61 1.73 -7.41 -3.23
C ALA A 61 1.76 -8.87 -2.77
N ASN A 62 1.36 -9.81 -3.63
CA ASN A 62 1.45 -11.23 -3.34
C ASN A 62 2.67 -11.80 -4.07
N GLU A 63 3.63 -12.30 -3.30
CA GLU A 63 4.84 -12.88 -3.86
C GLU A 63 4.85 -14.38 -3.74
N PRO A 64 5.36 -15.09 -4.75
CA PRO A 64 5.55 -16.54 -4.66
C PRO A 64 6.40 -16.88 -3.43
N HIS A 65 6.01 -17.90 -2.68
CA HIS A 65 6.70 -18.44 -1.50
C HIS A 65 6.66 -17.56 -0.22
N ILE A 66 6.34 -16.27 -0.32
CA ILE A 66 6.29 -15.36 0.84
C ILE A 66 4.82 -15.06 1.22
N GLY A 67 3.95 -15.01 0.22
CA GLY A 67 2.55 -14.60 0.39
C GLY A 67 2.39 -13.08 0.31
N GLY A 68 1.46 -12.54 1.08
CA GLY A 68 1.18 -11.11 1.11
C GLY A 68 2.32 -10.31 1.73
N VAL A 69 2.82 -9.34 0.98
CA VAL A 69 3.77 -8.32 1.44
C VAL A 69 3.02 -6.99 1.50
N GLN A 70 2.96 -6.38 2.66
CA GLN A 70 2.27 -5.11 2.87
C GLN A 70 3.27 -3.98 3.00
N TYR A 71 3.15 -2.98 2.13
CA TYR A 71 3.96 -1.77 2.13
C TYR A 71 3.24 -0.66 2.89
N PHE A 72 3.97 0.03 3.74
CA PHE A 72 3.44 1.10 4.56
C PHE A 72 4.39 2.30 4.65
N LYS A 73 3.82 3.45 5.00
CA LYS A 73 4.54 4.65 5.42
C LYS A 73 4.34 4.81 6.93
N VAL A 74 5.41 5.11 7.65
CA VAL A 74 5.31 5.52 9.04
C VAL A 74 4.84 6.97 9.07
N MET A 75 3.62 7.20 9.54
CA MET A 75 3.00 8.52 9.55
C MET A 75 3.42 9.33 10.78
N SER A 76 3.56 8.68 11.92
CA SER A 76 4.07 9.24 13.18
C SER A 76 4.71 8.16 14.03
N GLY A 77 5.57 8.56 14.96
CA GLY A 77 6.24 7.64 15.89
C GLY A 77 7.31 6.79 15.23
N LYS A 78 7.49 5.62 15.79
CA LYS A 78 8.46 4.60 15.34
C LYS A 78 7.80 3.23 15.38
N VAL A 79 8.29 2.32 14.55
CA VAL A 79 7.87 0.92 14.55
C VAL A 79 9.08 0.00 14.63
N HIS A 80 8.98 -1.03 15.47
CA HIS A 80 10.02 -2.04 15.66
C HIS A 80 9.51 -3.43 15.25
N GLU A 81 10.46 -4.31 14.93
CA GLU A 81 10.15 -5.72 14.82
C GLU A 81 9.58 -6.24 16.14
N GLY A 82 8.45 -6.92 16.08
CA GLY A 82 7.76 -7.46 17.26
C GLY A 82 6.67 -6.60 17.84
N ASP A 83 6.48 -5.37 17.39
CA ASP A 83 5.43 -4.48 17.88
C ASP A 83 4.03 -5.04 17.62
N ASP A 84 3.18 -4.90 18.63
CA ASP A 84 1.75 -5.20 18.55
C ASP A 84 0.96 -3.90 18.33
N LEU A 85 0.32 -3.81 17.17
CA LEU A 85 -0.46 -2.66 16.73
C LEU A 85 -1.93 -3.03 16.54
N THR A 86 -2.80 -2.04 16.56
CA THR A 86 -4.23 -2.23 16.31
C THR A 86 -4.62 -1.66 14.96
N ASN A 87 -5.32 -2.42 14.15
CA ASN A 87 -5.94 -1.94 12.92
C ASN A 87 -7.13 -1.06 13.29
N THR A 88 -7.00 0.25 13.13
CA THR A 88 -8.03 1.23 13.51
C THR A 88 -9.27 1.20 12.61
N ASP A 89 -9.15 0.58 11.43
CA ASP A 89 -10.26 0.41 10.49
C ASP A 89 -11.11 -0.83 10.79
N ARG A 90 -10.49 -1.87 11.35
CA ARG A 90 -11.12 -3.20 11.52
C ARG A 90 -11.17 -3.67 12.98
N GLY A 91 -10.44 -3.01 13.89
CA GLY A 91 -10.36 -3.36 15.30
C GLY A 91 -9.51 -4.61 15.60
N SER A 92 -8.87 -5.21 14.60
CA SER A 92 -8.03 -6.39 14.76
C SER A 92 -6.64 -6.02 15.30
N LYS A 93 -6.03 -6.92 16.07
CA LYS A 93 -4.64 -6.78 16.54
C LYS A 93 -3.70 -7.47 15.57
N GLU A 94 -2.64 -6.76 15.22
CA GLU A 94 -1.61 -7.23 14.29
C GLU A 94 -0.23 -7.11 14.93
N ARG A 95 0.62 -8.10 14.66
CA ARG A 95 2.01 -8.10 15.10
C ARG A 95 2.95 -7.92 13.92
N ILE A 96 3.85 -6.96 14.03
CA ILE A 96 4.91 -6.72 13.03
C ILE A 96 6.01 -7.77 13.22
N ALA A 97 5.81 -8.95 12.64
CA ALA A 97 6.73 -10.08 12.83
C ALA A 97 8.11 -9.86 12.21
N GLN A 98 8.18 -9.11 11.12
CA GLN A 98 9.41 -8.78 10.41
C GLN A 98 9.27 -7.38 9.81
N LEU A 99 10.38 -6.64 9.79
CA LEU A 99 10.44 -5.28 9.30
C LEU A 99 11.52 -5.13 8.25
N PHE A 100 11.19 -4.53 7.10
CA PHE A 100 12.11 -4.37 5.99
C PHE A 100 12.07 -2.95 5.42
N ALA A 101 13.25 -2.42 5.10
CA ALA A 101 13.39 -1.33 4.16
C ALA A 101 13.48 -1.91 2.73
N CYS A 102 12.84 -1.26 1.77
CA CYS A 102 12.73 -1.76 0.39
C CYS A 102 13.54 -0.89 -0.56
N ALA A 103 14.43 -1.54 -1.33
CA ALA A 103 15.18 -0.93 -2.41
C ALA A 103 14.93 -1.73 -3.69
N GLY A 104 13.89 -1.35 -4.44
CA GLY A 104 13.41 -2.12 -5.58
C GLY A 104 12.94 -3.52 -5.16
N ALA A 105 13.51 -4.57 -5.77
CA ALA A 105 13.22 -5.95 -5.42
C ALA A 105 13.95 -6.44 -4.14
N ASN A 106 14.96 -5.68 -3.69
CA ASN A 106 15.75 -6.05 -2.53
C ASN A 106 15.05 -5.57 -1.24
N ARG A 107 15.00 -6.46 -0.26
CA ARG A 107 14.51 -6.17 1.10
C ARG A 107 15.67 -6.29 2.06
N ILE A 108 15.89 -5.24 2.80
CA ILE A 108 16.91 -5.18 3.83
C ILE A 108 16.19 -5.24 5.17
N LYS A 109 16.47 -6.28 5.96
CA LYS A 109 15.90 -6.39 7.30
C LYS A 109 16.42 -5.23 8.16
N VAL A 110 15.51 -4.58 8.87
CA VAL A 110 15.81 -3.47 9.78
C VAL A 110 15.10 -3.70 11.10
N ASP A 111 15.65 -3.16 12.16
CA ASP A 111 15.09 -3.29 13.50
C ASP A 111 14.06 -2.20 13.81
N GLU A 112 14.21 -1.02 13.20
CA GLU A 112 13.37 0.16 13.41
C GLU A 112 13.12 0.89 12.09
N LEU A 113 11.94 1.49 11.94
CA LEU A 113 11.61 2.54 10.97
C LEU A 113 10.96 3.70 11.71
N VAL A 114 11.28 4.93 11.27
CA VAL A 114 10.81 6.16 11.92
C VAL A 114 9.82 6.92 11.06
N ALA A 115 9.12 7.89 11.65
CA ALA A 115 8.17 8.77 10.94
C ALA A 115 8.76 9.36 9.67
N GLY A 116 8.06 9.18 8.55
CA GLY A 116 8.49 9.53 7.19
C GLY A 116 9.04 8.37 6.39
N ASP A 117 9.52 7.31 7.03
CA ASP A 117 10.07 6.14 6.34
C ASP A 117 8.98 5.32 5.65
N ILE A 118 9.40 4.66 4.57
CA ILE A 118 8.60 3.66 3.85
C ILE A 118 9.25 2.30 4.06
N GLY A 119 8.46 1.36 4.54
CA GLY A 119 8.88 -0.01 4.74
C GLY A 119 7.86 -1.04 4.27
N CYS A 120 8.19 -2.30 4.46
CA CYS A 120 7.23 -3.39 4.29
C CYS A 120 7.35 -4.43 5.38
N THR A 121 6.26 -5.15 5.55
CA THR A 121 6.16 -6.29 6.47
C THR A 121 5.43 -7.44 5.79
N VAL A 122 5.48 -8.60 6.39
CA VAL A 122 4.86 -9.84 5.89
C VAL A 122 4.03 -10.49 6.98
N LYS A 123 3.16 -11.43 6.57
CA LYS A 123 2.37 -12.28 7.48
C LYS A 123 1.35 -11.53 8.36
N LEU A 124 0.91 -10.35 7.96
CA LEU A 124 -0.25 -9.73 8.59
C LEU A 124 -1.53 -10.51 8.22
N LYS A 125 -2.46 -10.61 9.16
CA LYS A 125 -3.67 -11.45 9.01
C LYS A 125 -4.82 -10.70 8.37
N ASP A 126 -5.07 -9.48 8.82
CA ASP A 126 -6.26 -8.72 8.47
C ASP A 126 -5.94 -7.25 8.15
N VAL A 127 -4.89 -7.04 7.35
CA VAL A 127 -4.50 -5.71 6.86
C VAL A 127 -4.66 -5.67 5.35
N ARG A 128 -5.30 -4.60 4.88
CA ARG A 128 -5.52 -4.32 3.46
C ARG A 128 -4.94 -2.96 3.09
N THR A 129 -4.73 -2.75 1.81
CA THR A 129 -4.41 -1.44 1.25
C THR A 129 -5.44 -0.42 1.71
N GLY A 130 -4.99 0.72 2.24
CA GLY A 130 -5.80 1.78 2.82
C GLY A 130 -6.03 1.67 4.32
N ASN A 131 -5.62 0.58 4.98
CA ASN A 131 -5.78 0.46 6.43
C ASN A 131 -4.70 1.24 7.19
N THR A 132 -5.04 1.59 8.41
CA THR A 132 -4.14 2.22 9.38
C THR A 132 -3.89 1.28 10.55
N LEU A 133 -2.64 1.02 10.89
CA LEU A 133 -2.26 0.40 12.15
C LEU A 133 -1.74 1.46 13.11
N ALA A 134 -2.18 1.41 14.37
CA ALA A 134 -1.82 2.36 15.40
C ALA A 134 -1.37 1.68 16.69
N GLY A 135 -0.44 2.32 17.40
CA GLY A 135 -0.04 1.95 18.76
C GLY A 135 -1.16 2.16 19.77
N LYS A 136 -0.97 1.69 21.01
CA LYS A 136 -2.02 1.74 22.08
C LYS A 136 -2.49 3.15 22.39
N ASP A 137 -1.59 4.13 22.31
CA ASP A 137 -1.85 5.53 22.66
C ASP A 137 -2.13 6.40 21.44
N CYS A 138 -2.43 5.77 20.29
CA CYS A 138 -2.67 6.45 19.04
C CYS A 138 -4.04 6.06 18.47
N GLU A 139 -4.86 7.07 18.21
CA GLU A 139 -6.18 6.91 17.57
C GLU A 139 -6.20 7.40 16.13
N HIS A 140 -5.03 7.66 15.53
CA HIS A 140 -4.98 8.12 14.16
C HIS A 140 -5.55 7.07 13.22
N ARG A 141 -6.38 7.55 12.31
CA ARG A 141 -6.92 6.80 11.18
C ARG A 141 -6.84 7.69 9.95
N PHE A 142 -6.32 7.18 8.86
CA PHE A 142 -6.20 7.95 7.62
C PHE A 142 -7.32 7.60 6.65
N ASN A 143 -7.64 8.56 5.77
CA ASN A 143 -8.67 8.35 4.77
C ASN A 143 -8.22 7.31 3.75
N PHE A 144 -9.14 6.42 3.41
CA PHE A 144 -8.94 5.49 2.31
C PHE A 144 -8.86 6.26 0.98
N VAL A 145 -7.91 5.89 0.13
CA VAL A 145 -7.80 6.46 -1.22
C VAL A 145 -9.03 6.07 -2.02
N LYS A 146 -9.76 7.06 -2.52
CA LYS A 146 -10.91 6.83 -3.39
C LYS A 146 -10.44 6.47 -4.79
N TYR A 147 -10.52 5.19 -5.14
CA TYR A 147 -10.21 4.72 -6.48
C TYR A 147 -11.35 5.04 -7.46
N PRO A 148 -11.05 5.18 -8.77
CA PRO A 148 -12.06 5.38 -9.78
C PRO A 148 -13.00 4.19 -9.88
N ASN A 149 -14.27 4.45 -10.17
CA ASN A 149 -15.24 3.39 -10.40
C ASN A 149 -14.85 2.55 -11.61
N PRO A 150 -15.08 1.23 -11.59
CA PRO A 150 -14.79 0.37 -12.72
C PRO A 150 -15.64 0.76 -13.92
N LYS A 151 -15.04 0.74 -15.12
CA LYS A 151 -15.67 1.11 -16.38
C LYS A 151 -15.93 -0.09 -17.27
N TYR A 152 -15.37 -1.25 -16.96
CA TYR A 152 -15.43 -2.45 -17.78
C TYR A 152 -15.83 -3.63 -16.90
N ILE A 153 -16.73 -4.49 -17.45
CA ILE A 153 -17.29 -5.64 -16.71
C ILE A 153 -17.21 -6.85 -17.63
N ARG A 154 -16.74 -7.96 -17.08
CA ARG A 154 -16.74 -9.27 -17.74
C ARG A 154 -17.32 -10.34 -16.83
N ALA A 155 -18.12 -11.23 -17.41
CA ALA A 155 -18.49 -12.48 -16.74
C ALA A 155 -17.38 -13.49 -16.93
N ILE A 156 -17.02 -14.18 -15.88
CA ILE A 156 -16.00 -15.23 -15.88
C ILE A 156 -16.60 -16.54 -15.41
N LYS A 157 -16.12 -17.63 -15.97
CA LYS A 157 -16.49 -18.99 -15.60
C LYS A 157 -15.26 -19.87 -15.60
N ALA A 158 -15.12 -20.71 -14.59
CA ALA A 158 -14.09 -21.74 -14.63
C ALA A 158 -14.40 -22.76 -15.72
N GLU A 159 -13.38 -23.28 -16.36
CA GLU A 159 -13.51 -24.33 -17.39
C GLU A 159 -14.12 -25.61 -16.80
N ASN A 160 -13.69 -25.97 -15.58
CA ASN A 160 -14.25 -27.05 -14.78
C ASN A 160 -14.93 -26.48 -13.53
N GLU A 161 -16.12 -26.97 -13.18
CA GLU A 161 -16.84 -26.53 -11.98
C GLU A 161 -16.02 -26.72 -10.68
N ALA A 162 -15.22 -27.77 -10.61
CA ALA A 162 -14.34 -28.07 -9.47
C ALA A 162 -13.27 -26.96 -9.22
N ASP A 163 -12.94 -26.16 -10.23
CA ASP A 163 -11.94 -25.09 -10.12
C ASP A 163 -12.54 -23.71 -9.81
N THR A 164 -13.88 -23.62 -9.69
CA THR A 164 -14.58 -22.35 -9.43
C THR A 164 -14.10 -21.69 -8.14
N GLU A 165 -13.94 -22.46 -7.07
CA GLU A 165 -13.47 -21.91 -5.77
C GLU A 165 -12.03 -21.40 -5.88
N LYS A 166 -11.16 -22.12 -6.58
CA LYS A 166 -9.77 -21.69 -6.82
C LYS A 166 -9.70 -20.40 -7.65
N MET A 167 -10.53 -20.32 -8.69
CA MET A 167 -10.66 -19.12 -9.52
C MET A 167 -11.09 -17.90 -8.69
N VAL A 168 -12.15 -18.05 -7.88
CA VAL A 168 -12.63 -16.98 -7.00
C VAL A 168 -11.55 -16.55 -6.01
N ALA A 169 -10.85 -17.50 -5.39
CA ALA A 169 -9.77 -17.22 -4.45
C ALA A 169 -8.59 -16.48 -5.12
N ALA A 170 -8.24 -16.84 -6.36
CA ALA A 170 -7.20 -16.18 -7.13
C ALA A 170 -7.57 -14.71 -7.40
N ILE A 171 -8.80 -14.46 -7.86
CA ILE A 171 -9.26 -13.10 -8.16
C ILE A 171 -9.37 -12.26 -6.89
N GLN A 172 -9.78 -12.85 -5.76
CA GLN A 172 -9.77 -12.15 -4.48
C GLN A 172 -8.38 -11.69 -4.07
N LYS A 173 -7.33 -12.50 -4.35
CA LYS A 173 -5.93 -12.09 -4.12
C LYS A 173 -5.54 -10.94 -5.03
N MET A 174 -5.92 -10.99 -6.32
CA MET A 174 -5.67 -9.88 -7.27
C MET A 174 -6.35 -8.58 -6.81
N SER A 175 -7.59 -8.66 -6.29
CA SER A 175 -8.30 -7.50 -5.72
C SER A 175 -7.63 -6.93 -4.46
N GLN A 176 -6.81 -7.71 -3.75
CA GLN A 176 -6.01 -7.21 -2.62
C GLN A 176 -4.79 -6.41 -3.09
N GLU A 177 -4.22 -6.80 -4.24
CA GLU A 177 -3.09 -6.08 -4.84
C GLU A 177 -3.55 -4.81 -5.55
N ASP A 178 -4.62 -4.91 -6.32
CA ASP A 178 -5.24 -3.81 -7.04
C ASP A 178 -6.71 -3.63 -6.59
N PRO A 179 -6.99 -2.65 -5.72
CA PRO A 179 -8.33 -2.38 -5.24
C PRO A 179 -9.34 -1.94 -6.33
N THR A 180 -8.87 -1.67 -7.56
CA THR A 180 -9.75 -1.35 -8.69
C THR A 180 -10.32 -2.59 -9.38
N TRP A 181 -9.82 -3.78 -9.02
CA TRP A 181 -10.43 -5.06 -9.37
C TRP A 181 -11.55 -5.39 -8.41
N ILE A 182 -12.78 -5.46 -8.90
CA ILE A 182 -13.96 -5.78 -8.09
C ILE A 182 -14.54 -7.10 -8.55
N LEU A 183 -14.60 -8.06 -7.62
CA LEU A 183 -15.30 -9.33 -7.82
C LEU A 183 -16.72 -9.21 -7.28
N GLU A 184 -17.70 -9.55 -8.11
CA GLU A 184 -19.12 -9.56 -7.73
C GLU A 184 -19.77 -10.87 -8.16
N GLN A 185 -20.50 -11.47 -7.25
CA GLN A 185 -21.39 -12.60 -7.59
C GLN A 185 -22.80 -12.07 -7.81
N SER A 186 -23.21 -12.00 -9.06
CA SER A 186 -24.57 -11.62 -9.42
C SER A 186 -25.52 -12.78 -9.17
N LYS A 187 -26.42 -12.62 -8.18
CA LYS A 187 -27.46 -13.59 -7.87
C LYS A 187 -28.53 -13.67 -8.98
N GLU A 188 -28.81 -12.52 -9.61
CA GLU A 188 -29.81 -12.42 -10.67
C GLU A 188 -29.35 -13.14 -11.94
N LEU A 189 -28.11 -12.90 -12.34
CA LEU A 189 -27.50 -13.48 -13.55
C LEU A 189 -26.92 -14.88 -13.30
N LYS A 190 -26.77 -15.29 -12.03
CA LYS A 190 -26.02 -16.50 -11.62
C LYS A 190 -24.62 -16.57 -12.23
N GLN A 191 -23.95 -15.41 -12.27
CA GLN A 191 -22.63 -15.26 -12.87
C GLN A 191 -21.65 -14.63 -11.90
N THR A 192 -20.38 -14.99 -12.03
CA THR A 192 -19.26 -14.30 -11.38
C THR A 192 -18.78 -13.20 -12.31
N LEU A 193 -18.88 -11.95 -11.87
CA LEU A 193 -18.50 -10.77 -12.62
C LEU A 193 -17.18 -10.22 -12.08
N VAL A 194 -16.28 -9.87 -12.97
CA VAL A 194 -15.07 -9.09 -12.66
C VAL A 194 -15.21 -7.72 -13.29
N LYS A 195 -14.96 -6.68 -12.49
CA LYS A 195 -15.05 -5.29 -12.90
C LYS A 195 -13.68 -4.65 -12.80
N GLY A 196 -13.29 -3.84 -13.78
CA GLY A 196 -12.00 -3.16 -13.84
C GLY A 196 -12.05 -1.86 -14.64
N GLN A 197 -10.89 -1.24 -14.87
CA GLN A 197 -10.79 0.06 -15.52
C GLN A 197 -10.86 0.00 -17.03
N GLY A 198 -10.62 -1.16 -17.65
CA GLY A 198 -10.63 -1.35 -19.09
C GLY A 198 -10.41 -2.80 -19.48
N GLU A 199 -10.49 -3.08 -20.79
CA GLU A 199 -10.34 -4.43 -21.34
C GLU A 199 -8.95 -5.04 -21.07
N PHE A 200 -7.89 -4.23 -21.23
CA PHE A 200 -6.52 -4.67 -20.98
C PHE A 200 -6.18 -4.79 -19.48
N HIS A 201 -7.07 -4.31 -18.63
CA HIS A 201 -6.91 -4.42 -17.18
C HIS A 201 -7.45 -5.75 -16.66
N LEU A 202 -8.47 -6.33 -17.31
CA LEU A 202 -9.10 -7.61 -16.99
C LEU A 202 -8.56 -8.74 -17.88
#